data_e3c2425bdb1ffff61f4479d4d8270a17
#
_entry.id   e3c2425bdb1ffff61f4479d4d8270a17
#
_cell.length_a   1.000
_cell.length_b   1.000
_cell.length_c   1.000
_cell.angle_alpha   90.00
_cell.angle_beta   90.00
_cell.angle_gamma   90.00
#
_symmetry.space_group_name_H-M   'P 1'
#
loop_
_entity.id
_entity.type
_entity.pdbx_description
1 polymer ?
#
loop_
_entity_poly.entity_id
_entity_poly.type
_entity_poly.pdbx_seq_one_letter_code
_entity_poly.pdbx_strand_id
1 'polypeptide(L)'
;MLAPSHRRLFRKPGSRRPLPPADERTEEQHAALSLSNTLIDELEQAHVVVITTPMYNYGMPAALKAWVDQVVRINRTFTFDLARGDRPLEPILGGKQLVLLTSSGEFGFGAGQFNEQAGHLSPHLHSVAGYLGAQNIHHVGIEYQEFGDDRFEASKAQAKTQVVALAAALRTD
;
A
#
# COMPACT_ATOMS: atom_id res chain seq x y z
N MET A 1 -23.97 -23.82 2.28
CA MET A 1 -22.95 -24.75 1.73
C MET A 1 -21.90 -23.92 1.00
N LEU A 2 -20.71 -23.74 1.59
CA LEU A 2 -19.59 -23.05 0.96
C LEU A 2 -18.86 -24.01 0.05
N ALA A 3 -18.52 -23.57 -1.15
CA ALA A 3 -17.88 -24.39 -2.18
C ALA A 3 -16.52 -24.97 -1.73
N PRO A 4 -16.11 -26.15 -2.22
CA PRO A 4 -14.91 -26.86 -1.74
C PRO A 4 -13.56 -26.18 -1.99
N SER A 5 -13.53 -25.10 -2.76
CA SER A 5 -12.30 -24.39 -3.16
C SER A 5 -11.64 -23.57 -2.05
N HIS A 6 -12.34 -23.25 -0.95
CA HIS A 6 -11.82 -22.40 0.14
C HIS A 6 -10.94 -23.14 1.15
N ARG A 7 -10.85 -24.48 1.11
CA ARG A 7 -10.04 -25.25 2.04
C ARG A 7 -8.52 -25.22 1.80
N ARG A 8 -8.05 -24.64 0.70
CA ARG A 8 -6.61 -24.57 0.39
C ARG A 8 -5.87 -23.34 0.97
N LEU A 9 -6.60 -22.36 1.51
CA LEU A 9 -6.00 -21.12 2.03
C LEU A 9 -5.42 -21.25 3.46
N PHE A 10 -5.78 -22.28 4.21
CA PHE A 10 -5.25 -22.50 5.57
C PHE A 10 -4.36 -23.75 5.63
N ARG A 11 -3.18 -23.68 5.03
CA ARG A 11 -2.12 -24.65 5.35
C ARG A 11 -1.53 -24.33 6.71
N LYS A 12 -1.29 -25.39 7.53
CA LYS A 12 -0.71 -25.29 8.88
C LYS A 12 0.53 -24.39 8.89
N PRO A 13 0.68 -23.48 9.88
CA PRO A 13 1.91 -22.74 10.07
C PRO A 13 3.01 -23.75 10.47
N GLY A 14 4.03 -23.90 9.65
CA GLY A 14 5.15 -24.78 9.99
C GLY A 14 6.09 -25.18 8.85
N SER A 15 5.79 -24.87 7.60
CA SER A 15 6.66 -25.25 6.49
C SER A 15 6.69 -24.24 5.35
N ARG A 16 6.83 -22.97 5.66
CA ARG A 16 7.22 -22.02 4.60
C ARG A 16 8.73 -22.16 4.39
N ARG A 17 9.14 -23.10 3.53
CA ARG A 17 10.47 -23.00 2.96
C ARG A 17 10.56 -21.62 2.29
N PRO A 18 11.63 -20.84 2.52
CA PRO A 18 11.86 -19.63 1.75
C PRO A 18 11.80 -20.00 0.26
N LEU A 19 11.30 -19.07 -0.58
CA LEU A 19 11.37 -19.25 -2.01
C LEU A 19 12.82 -19.54 -2.40
N PRO A 20 13.09 -20.56 -3.24
CA PRO A 20 14.44 -20.83 -3.70
C PRO A 20 15.00 -19.62 -4.46
N PRO A 21 16.33 -19.51 -4.57
CA PRO A 21 16.97 -18.54 -5.46
C PRO A 21 16.35 -18.56 -6.87
N ALA A 22 16.45 -17.46 -7.59
CA ALA A 22 15.76 -17.31 -8.87
C ALA A 22 16.18 -18.37 -9.90
N ASP A 23 17.44 -18.75 -9.91
CA ASP A 23 18.06 -19.77 -10.77
C ASP A 23 17.69 -21.21 -10.42
N GLU A 24 17.19 -21.44 -9.20
CA GLU A 24 16.75 -22.76 -8.74
C GLU A 24 15.23 -22.98 -8.83
N ARG A 25 14.47 -21.98 -9.36
CA ARG A 25 13.00 -22.05 -9.43
C ARG A 25 12.54 -22.89 -10.59
N THR A 26 11.47 -23.68 -10.34
CA THR A 26 10.76 -24.40 -11.40
C THR A 26 9.96 -23.43 -12.29
N GLU A 27 9.58 -23.86 -13.49
CA GLU A 27 8.70 -23.10 -14.39
C GLU A 27 7.36 -22.73 -13.73
N GLU A 28 6.77 -23.64 -12.94
CA GLU A 28 5.55 -23.38 -12.18
C GLU A 28 5.75 -22.25 -11.16
N GLN A 29 6.90 -22.23 -10.46
CA GLN A 29 7.24 -21.16 -9.52
C GLN A 29 7.50 -19.82 -10.24
N HIS A 30 8.13 -19.83 -11.41
CA HIS A 30 8.29 -18.64 -12.23
C HIS A 30 6.94 -18.10 -12.69
N ALA A 31 6.05 -18.95 -13.19
CA ALA A 31 4.71 -18.57 -13.60
C ALA A 31 3.88 -17.99 -12.43
N ALA A 32 3.97 -18.59 -11.24
CA ALA A 32 3.28 -18.10 -10.05
C ALA A 32 3.77 -16.73 -9.56
N LEU A 33 5.01 -16.36 -9.89
CA LEU A 33 5.60 -15.08 -9.50
C LEU A 33 5.53 -14.02 -10.62
N SER A 34 5.04 -14.36 -11.80
CA SER A 34 5.12 -13.46 -12.97
C SER A 34 4.42 -12.13 -12.72
N LEU A 35 3.19 -12.14 -12.21
CA LEU A 35 2.45 -10.92 -11.86
C LEU A 35 3.21 -10.07 -10.82
N SER A 36 3.66 -10.71 -9.74
CA SER A 36 4.45 -10.01 -8.70
C SER A 36 5.73 -9.41 -9.27
N ASN A 37 6.42 -10.10 -10.19
CA ASN A 37 7.62 -9.56 -10.85
C ASN A 37 7.27 -8.30 -11.65
N THR A 38 6.24 -8.36 -12.51
CA THR A 38 5.81 -7.21 -13.32
C THR A 38 5.48 -6.00 -12.44
N LEU A 39 4.68 -6.19 -11.39
CA LEU A 39 4.28 -5.10 -10.48
C LEU A 39 5.48 -4.50 -9.72
N ILE A 40 6.45 -5.32 -9.36
CA ILE A 40 7.66 -4.83 -8.70
C ILE A 40 8.57 -4.11 -9.69
N ASP A 41 8.73 -4.62 -10.92
CA ASP A 41 9.53 -3.98 -11.96
C ASP A 41 8.96 -2.58 -12.30
N GLU A 42 7.64 -2.42 -12.36
CA GLU A 42 6.97 -1.13 -12.50
C GLU A 42 7.26 -0.21 -11.30
N LEU A 43 7.17 -0.75 -10.08
CA LEU A 43 7.47 -0.02 -8.87
C LEU A 43 8.94 0.42 -8.80
N GLU A 44 9.88 -0.43 -9.18
CA GLU A 44 11.32 -0.13 -9.22
C GLU A 44 11.63 1.04 -10.15
N GLN A 45 10.97 1.10 -11.31
CA GLN A 45 11.17 2.14 -12.33
C GLN A 45 10.47 3.47 -11.97
N ALA A 46 9.46 3.46 -11.11
CA ALA A 46 8.70 4.64 -10.76
C ALA A 46 9.49 5.58 -9.85
N HIS A 47 9.47 6.88 -10.13
CA HIS A 47 9.94 7.93 -9.20
C HIS A 47 8.81 8.42 -8.30
N VAL A 48 7.59 8.40 -8.81
CA VAL A 48 6.38 8.77 -8.09
C VAL A 48 5.41 7.61 -8.11
N VAL A 49 4.94 7.19 -6.95
CA VAL A 49 3.90 6.16 -6.78
C VAL A 49 2.63 6.85 -6.33
N VAL A 50 1.57 6.75 -7.13
CA VAL A 50 0.26 7.34 -6.80
C VAL A 50 -0.72 6.22 -6.48
N ILE A 51 -1.25 6.22 -5.26
CA ILE A 51 -2.29 5.29 -4.82
C ILE A 51 -3.59 6.07 -4.64
N THR A 52 -4.59 5.76 -5.46
CA THR A 52 -5.94 6.30 -5.32
C THR A 52 -6.87 5.21 -4.80
N THR A 53 -7.52 5.44 -3.67
CA THR A 53 -8.31 4.40 -3.02
C THR A 53 -9.39 4.97 -2.11
N PRO A 54 -10.60 4.40 -2.08
CA PRO A 54 -11.53 4.65 -0.99
C PRO A 54 -11.10 3.90 0.27
N MET A 55 -11.57 4.36 1.41
CA MET A 55 -11.53 3.61 2.65
C MET A 55 -12.80 2.74 2.76
N TYR A 56 -12.64 1.42 2.84
CA TYR A 56 -13.74 0.48 3.04
C TYR A 56 -13.66 -0.14 4.43
N ASN A 57 -14.77 -0.06 5.18
CA ASN A 57 -14.83 -0.60 6.53
C ASN A 57 -13.61 -0.18 7.37
N TYR A 58 -13.30 1.13 7.35
CA TYR A 58 -12.16 1.76 8.05
C TYR A 58 -10.77 1.31 7.58
N GLY A 59 -10.67 0.50 6.54
CA GLY A 59 -9.41 -0.10 6.09
C GLY A 59 -9.18 -0.02 4.59
N MET A 60 -8.19 -0.80 4.19
CA MET A 60 -7.75 -0.94 2.81
C MET A 60 -8.71 -1.85 2.03
N PRO A 61 -9.15 -1.47 0.82
CA PRO A 61 -9.88 -2.38 -0.06
C PRO A 61 -9.08 -3.64 -0.37
N ALA A 62 -9.77 -4.78 -0.52
CA ALA A 62 -9.13 -6.07 -0.74
C ALA A 62 -8.18 -6.09 -1.95
N ALA A 63 -8.53 -5.38 -3.03
CA ALA A 63 -7.69 -5.30 -4.22
C ALA A 63 -6.37 -4.57 -3.95
N LEU A 64 -6.40 -3.46 -3.20
CA LEU A 64 -5.20 -2.74 -2.81
C LEU A 64 -4.34 -3.58 -1.86
N LYS A 65 -4.97 -4.29 -0.91
CA LYS A 65 -4.23 -5.20 -0.02
C LYS A 65 -3.56 -6.31 -0.81
N ALA A 66 -4.25 -6.89 -1.80
CA ALA A 66 -3.67 -7.91 -2.67
C ALA A 66 -2.47 -7.36 -3.47
N TRP A 67 -2.54 -6.12 -3.97
CA TRP A 67 -1.41 -5.46 -4.63
C TRP A 67 -0.22 -5.28 -3.67
N VAL A 68 -0.45 -4.77 -2.46
CA VAL A 68 0.61 -4.65 -1.44
C VAL A 68 1.28 -6.00 -1.18
N ASP A 69 0.48 -7.08 -1.07
CA ASP A 69 1.00 -8.43 -0.82
C ASP A 69 1.80 -9.01 -2.01
N GLN A 70 1.56 -8.51 -3.23
CA GLN A 70 2.36 -8.87 -4.41
C GLN A 70 3.68 -8.09 -4.46
N VAL A 71 3.69 -6.81 -4.10
CA VAL A 71 4.87 -5.95 -4.26
C VAL A 71 5.80 -5.96 -3.05
N VAL A 72 5.30 -6.16 -1.83
CA VAL A 72 6.14 -6.27 -0.63
C VAL A 72 6.70 -7.69 -0.54
N ARG A 73 7.87 -7.90 -1.16
CA ARG A 73 8.48 -9.22 -1.35
C ARG A 73 9.94 -9.25 -0.94
N ILE A 74 10.29 -10.30 -0.18
CA ILE A 74 11.68 -10.54 0.25
C ILE A 74 12.64 -10.64 -0.95
N ASN A 75 13.82 -10.06 -0.80
CA ASN A 75 14.90 -9.97 -1.79
C ASN A 75 14.54 -9.18 -3.06
N ARG A 76 13.40 -8.44 -3.05
CA ARG A 76 13.04 -7.51 -4.11
C ARG A 76 12.80 -6.11 -3.53
N THR A 77 11.90 -5.97 -2.57
CA THR A 77 11.57 -4.68 -1.95
C THR A 77 12.06 -4.56 -0.52
N PHE A 78 12.44 -5.68 0.11
CA PHE A 78 13.08 -5.68 1.41
C PHE A 78 14.02 -6.90 1.59
N THR A 79 14.98 -6.77 2.51
CA THR A 79 15.80 -7.88 3.01
C THR A 79 15.34 -8.31 4.39
N PHE A 80 15.63 -9.57 4.74
CA PHE A 80 15.41 -10.12 6.06
C PHE A 80 16.69 -10.75 6.59
N ASP A 81 17.18 -10.25 7.74
CA ASP A 81 18.38 -10.77 8.39
C ASP A 81 18.23 -10.72 9.91
N LEU A 82 18.25 -11.88 10.55
CA LEU A 82 18.16 -12.01 12.01
C LEU A 82 19.37 -11.44 12.74
N ALA A 83 20.51 -11.29 12.09
CA ALA A 83 21.70 -10.65 12.68
C ALA A 83 21.47 -9.16 13.03
N ARG A 84 20.41 -8.55 12.46
CA ARG A 84 19.99 -7.18 12.81
C ARG A 84 19.19 -7.07 14.12
N GLY A 85 19.00 -8.16 14.84
CA GLY A 85 18.25 -8.18 16.10
C GLY A 85 16.76 -7.92 15.93
N ASP A 86 16.19 -6.99 16.71
CA ASP A 86 14.76 -6.69 16.75
C ASP A 86 14.20 -6.02 15.48
N ARG A 87 15.06 -5.59 14.55
CA ARG A 87 14.67 -4.99 13.26
C ARG A 87 15.25 -5.77 12.08
N PRO A 88 14.80 -7.02 11.86
CA PRO A 88 15.38 -7.89 10.84
C PRO A 88 15.05 -7.46 9.40
N LEU A 89 14.02 -6.62 9.21
CA LEU A 89 13.53 -6.16 7.91
C LEU A 89 14.19 -4.83 7.54
N GLU A 90 14.69 -4.72 6.32
CA GLU A 90 15.27 -3.50 5.77
C GLU A 90 14.80 -3.28 4.33
N PRO A 91 14.24 -2.09 4.01
CA PRO A 91 13.85 -1.74 2.65
C PRO A 91 15.05 -1.77 1.69
N ILE A 92 14.81 -2.19 0.44
CA ILE A 92 15.79 -2.16 -0.67
C ILE A 92 15.56 -0.92 -1.53
N LEU A 93 14.28 -0.59 -1.79
CA LEU A 93 13.90 0.54 -2.62
C LEU A 93 14.00 1.85 -1.83
N GLY A 94 14.22 2.97 -2.53
CA GLY A 94 14.28 4.29 -1.92
C GLY A 94 14.12 5.42 -2.95
N GLY A 95 14.11 6.67 -2.45
CA GLY A 95 14.13 7.87 -3.28
C GLY A 95 12.81 8.21 -3.99
N LYS A 96 11.70 7.55 -3.65
CA LYS A 96 10.41 7.74 -4.31
C LYS A 96 9.51 8.71 -3.56
N GLN A 97 8.63 9.38 -4.30
CA GLN A 97 7.51 10.13 -3.76
C GLN A 97 6.28 9.21 -3.72
N LEU A 98 5.64 9.05 -2.57
CA LEU A 98 4.37 8.32 -2.44
C LEU A 98 3.23 9.33 -2.26
N VAL A 99 2.27 9.30 -3.17
CA VAL A 99 1.08 10.15 -3.14
C VAL A 99 -0.14 9.27 -2.84
N LEU A 100 -0.78 9.53 -1.72
CA LEU A 100 -2.02 8.87 -1.30
C LEU A 100 -3.20 9.80 -1.56
N LEU A 101 -4.10 9.39 -2.44
CA LEU A 101 -5.36 10.09 -2.70
C LEU A 101 -6.49 9.21 -2.18
N THR A 102 -7.13 9.62 -1.10
CA THR A 102 -8.13 8.78 -0.42
C THR A 102 -9.50 9.42 -0.42
N SER A 103 -10.54 8.60 -0.29
CA SER A 103 -11.89 9.06 0.01
C SER A 103 -12.51 8.24 1.14
N SER A 104 -13.34 8.88 1.97
CA SER A 104 -14.07 8.24 3.05
C SER A 104 -15.51 8.75 3.14
N GLY A 105 -16.41 7.85 3.56
CA GLY A 105 -17.80 8.20 3.83
C GLY A 105 -17.94 9.12 5.04
N GLU A 106 -17.23 8.77 6.11
CA GLU A 106 -17.12 9.54 7.34
C GLU A 106 -15.94 10.52 7.28
N PHE A 107 -15.60 11.13 8.42
CA PHE A 107 -14.63 12.21 8.52
C PHE A 107 -13.78 12.12 9.80
N GLY A 108 -12.72 12.95 9.85
CA GLY A 108 -11.95 13.15 11.07
C GLY A 108 -11.00 12.01 11.40
N PHE A 109 -10.35 11.42 10.42
CA PHE A 109 -9.38 10.34 10.59
C PHE A 109 -7.93 10.83 10.77
N GLY A 110 -7.71 12.13 10.70
CA GLY A 110 -6.39 12.74 10.93
C GLY A 110 -6.01 12.78 12.42
N ALA A 111 -4.73 13.03 12.69
CA ALA A 111 -4.20 13.15 14.04
C ALA A 111 -4.94 14.20 14.87
N GLY A 112 -5.36 13.85 16.08
CA GLY A 112 -6.11 14.71 17.00
C GLY A 112 -7.60 14.91 16.64
N GLN A 113 -8.08 14.23 15.60
CA GLN A 113 -9.48 14.35 15.15
C GLN A 113 -10.37 13.26 15.73
N PHE A 114 -11.70 13.41 15.51
CA PHE A 114 -12.74 12.60 16.14
C PHE A 114 -12.60 11.10 15.91
N ASN A 115 -12.27 10.67 14.69
CA ASN A 115 -12.13 9.27 14.30
C ASN A 115 -10.67 8.83 14.12
N GLU A 116 -9.69 9.52 14.71
CA GLU A 116 -8.26 9.21 14.55
C GLU A 116 -7.95 7.72 14.76
N GLN A 117 -8.52 7.12 15.80
CA GLN A 117 -8.24 5.72 16.17
C GLN A 117 -9.03 4.70 15.34
N ALA A 118 -10.01 5.13 14.57
CA ALA A 118 -10.85 4.24 13.78
C ALA A 118 -10.30 4.01 12.35
N GLY A 119 -9.55 4.95 11.80
CA GLY A 119 -9.03 4.87 10.43
C GLY A 119 -7.77 4.02 10.32
N HIS A 120 -7.85 2.88 9.64
CA HIS A 120 -6.70 1.96 9.45
C HIS A 120 -6.08 2.00 8.06
N LEU A 121 -6.70 2.69 7.08
CA LEU A 121 -6.18 2.77 5.72
C LEU A 121 -4.83 3.49 5.66
N SER A 122 -4.78 4.74 6.11
CA SER A 122 -3.58 5.56 6.06
C SER A 122 -2.45 5.01 6.94
N PRO A 123 -2.67 4.64 8.21
CA PRO A 123 -1.63 4.00 9.04
C PRO A 123 -1.05 2.73 8.43
N HIS A 124 -1.87 1.89 7.79
CA HIS A 124 -1.37 0.69 7.13
C HIS A 124 -0.47 1.04 5.93
N LEU A 125 -0.89 1.99 5.08
CA LEU A 125 -0.07 2.44 3.95
C LEU A 125 1.25 3.06 4.41
N HIS A 126 1.25 3.85 5.48
CA HIS A 126 2.47 4.38 6.09
C HIS A 126 3.40 3.27 6.59
N SER A 127 2.85 2.21 7.19
CA SER A 127 3.64 1.08 7.69
C SER A 127 4.37 0.30 6.58
N VAL A 128 3.84 0.28 5.35
CA VAL A 128 4.45 -0.42 4.22
C VAL A 128 5.20 0.51 3.27
N ALA A 129 5.07 1.82 3.44
CA ALA A 129 5.60 2.83 2.52
C ALA A 129 7.11 2.70 2.27
N GLY A 130 7.89 2.38 3.30
CA GLY A 130 9.34 2.14 3.16
C GLY A 130 9.65 1.00 2.19
N TYR A 131 8.87 -0.08 2.20
CA TYR A 131 9.05 -1.20 1.27
C TYR A 131 8.63 -0.86 -0.16
N LEU A 132 7.81 0.18 -0.35
CA LEU A 132 7.48 0.75 -1.66
C LEU A 132 8.55 1.74 -2.14
N GLY A 133 9.57 2.01 -1.33
CA GLY A 133 10.65 2.95 -1.63
C GLY A 133 10.31 4.41 -1.32
N ALA A 134 9.25 4.68 -0.56
CA ALA A 134 8.83 6.03 -0.24
C ALA A 134 9.87 6.73 0.68
N GLN A 135 10.38 7.85 0.21
CA GLN A 135 11.16 8.81 0.98
C GLN A 135 10.26 9.91 1.56
N ASN A 136 9.29 10.35 0.77
CA ASN A 136 8.27 11.29 1.20
C ASN A 136 6.88 10.71 0.95
N ILE A 137 5.93 11.05 1.83
CA ILE A 137 4.54 10.61 1.72
C ILE A 137 3.67 11.85 1.72
N HIS A 138 2.87 12.01 0.68
CA HIS A 138 1.88 13.07 0.53
C HIS A 138 0.49 12.45 0.60
N HIS A 139 -0.37 12.98 1.47
CA HIS A 139 -1.72 12.48 1.63
C HIS A 139 -2.75 13.59 1.38
N VAL A 140 -3.66 13.34 0.48
CA VAL A 140 -4.84 14.19 0.22
C VAL A 140 -6.07 13.31 0.31
N GLY A 141 -7.00 13.67 1.20
CA GLY A 141 -8.24 12.94 1.43
C GLY A 141 -9.47 13.78 1.10
N ILE A 142 -10.51 13.09 0.62
CA ILE A 142 -11.88 13.62 0.54
C ILE A 142 -12.69 12.89 1.60
N GLU A 143 -13.29 13.65 2.51
CA GLU A 143 -14.13 13.14 3.60
C GLU A 143 -15.58 13.53 3.39
N TYR A 144 -16.50 13.06 4.26
CA TYR A 144 -17.94 13.35 4.26
C TYR A 144 -18.72 12.83 3.05
N GLN A 145 -18.23 11.81 2.34
CA GLN A 145 -18.91 11.34 1.13
C GLN A 145 -20.33 10.84 1.39
N GLU A 146 -20.58 10.18 2.54
CA GLU A 146 -21.91 9.68 2.92
C GLU A 146 -22.88 10.77 3.34
N PHE A 147 -22.39 11.94 3.70
CA PHE A 147 -23.23 13.08 4.12
C PHE A 147 -23.79 13.84 2.92
N GLY A 148 -23.03 13.96 1.83
CA GLY A 148 -23.47 14.57 0.57
C GLY A 148 -23.88 16.04 0.70
N ASP A 149 -23.43 16.73 1.73
CA ASP A 149 -23.75 18.13 2.07
C ASP A 149 -22.60 19.09 1.75
N ASP A 150 -22.72 20.35 2.21
CA ASP A 150 -21.73 21.39 1.98
C ASP A 150 -20.33 21.03 2.52
N ARG A 151 -20.22 20.17 3.55
CA ARG A 151 -18.95 19.69 4.08
C ARG A 151 -18.24 18.80 3.08
N PHE A 152 -18.98 17.92 2.39
CA PHE A 152 -18.44 17.08 1.32
C PHE A 152 -17.93 17.93 0.15
N GLU A 153 -18.73 18.91 -0.29
CA GLU A 153 -18.31 19.82 -1.39
C GLU A 153 -17.09 20.64 -1.00
N ALA A 154 -17.02 21.14 0.24
CA ALA A 154 -15.85 21.86 0.76
C ALA A 154 -14.61 20.95 0.81
N SER A 155 -14.73 19.71 1.32
CA SER A 155 -13.64 18.74 1.37
C SER A 155 -13.11 18.41 -0.04
N LYS A 156 -14.00 18.20 -0.99
CA LYS A 156 -13.65 17.94 -2.39
C LYS A 156 -12.93 19.15 -3.05
N ALA A 157 -13.41 20.36 -2.81
CA ALA A 157 -12.78 21.58 -3.34
C ALA A 157 -11.37 21.78 -2.75
N GLN A 158 -11.22 21.56 -1.44
CA GLN A 158 -9.93 21.61 -0.76
C GLN A 158 -8.96 20.57 -1.32
N ALA A 159 -9.39 19.32 -1.44
CA ALA A 159 -8.57 18.23 -1.99
C ALA A 159 -8.09 18.55 -3.41
N LYS A 160 -8.98 19.09 -4.27
CA LYS A 160 -8.62 19.53 -5.63
C LYS A 160 -7.51 20.58 -5.62
N THR A 161 -7.61 21.58 -4.75
CA THR A 161 -6.58 22.62 -4.61
C THR A 161 -5.25 22.01 -4.15
N GLN A 162 -5.27 21.12 -3.17
CA GLN A 162 -4.07 20.44 -2.66
C GLN A 162 -3.39 19.58 -3.73
N VAL A 163 -4.16 18.82 -4.51
CA VAL A 163 -3.63 17.98 -5.60
C VAL A 163 -2.95 18.84 -6.68
N VAL A 164 -3.55 19.98 -7.06
CA VAL A 164 -2.95 20.88 -8.04
C VAL A 164 -1.61 21.45 -7.53
N ALA A 165 -1.58 21.89 -6.29
CA ALA A 165 -0.36 22.41 -5.66
C ALA A 165 0.72 21.31 -5.55
N LEU A 166 0.34 20.10 -5.12
CA LEU A 166 1.25 18.96 -5.03
C LEU A 166 1.82 18.57 -6.40
N ALA A 167 0.98 18.49 -7.42
CA ALA A 167 1.42 18.16 -8.78
C ALA A 167 2.39 19.21 -9.35
N ALA A 168 2.22 20.50 -9.00
CA ALA A 168 3.17 21.54 -9.37
C ALA A 168 4.52 21.35 -8.65
N ALA A 169 4.50 21.06 -7.35
CA ALA A 169 5.72 20.82 -6.56
C ALA A 169 6.52 19.61 -7.08
N LEU A 170 5.87 18.49 -7.34
CA LEU A 170 6.52 17.25 -7.84
C LEU A 170 7.10 17.35 -9.25
N ARG A 171 6.79 18.40 -10.00
CA ARG A 171 7.37 18.66 -11.33
C ARG A 171 8.68 19.45 -11.30
N THR A 172 9.02 20.02 -10.16
CA THR A 172 10.20 20.89 -10.00
C THR A 172 11.36 20.17 -9.30
N ASP A 173 11.12 19.00 -8.74
CA ASP A 173 12.11 18.09 -8.17
C ASP A 173 12.55 17.03 -9.20
#